data_827f7c24d91dbb8dc657e7a3bd776665
#
_entry.id   827f7c24d91dbb8dc657e7a3bd776665
#
_cell.length_a   1.000
_cell.length_b   1.000
_cell.length_c   1.000
_cell.angle_alpha   90.00
_cell.angle_beta   90.00
_cell.angle_gamma   90.00
#
_symmetry.space_group_name_H-M   'P 1'
#
loop_
_entity.id
_entity.type
_entity.pdbx_description
1 polymer ?
#
loop_
_entity_poly.entity_id
_entity_poly.type
_entity_poly.pdbx_seq_one_letter_code
_entity_poly.pdbx_strand_id
1 'polypeptide(L)'
;MEGASKGVPPDAVDKLRKMLSFLQDIEDEEELRSIPVWKAHKLKGDRKHSWSLHVTRNWRLTFLIDAAKGEVFDVDFEDYH
;
A
#
# COMPACT_ATOMS: atom_id res chain seq x y z
N MET A 1 7.02 8.28 -17.71
CA MET A 1 8.11 7.87 -16.85
C MET A 1 8.41 6.40 -16.98
N GLU A 2 9.27 6.13 -17.87
CA GLU A 2 9.61 4.74 -18.12
C GLU A 2 10.34 4.09 -16.96
N GLY A 3 11.22 4.85 -16.31
CA GLY A 3 11.97 4.32 -15.21
C GLY A 3 11.11 3.85 -14.05
N ALA A 4 10.00 4.52 -13.84
CA ALA A 4 9.13 4.22 -12.70
C ALA A 4 8.43 2.87 -12.84
N SER A 5 8.18 2.44 -14.06
CA SER A 5 7.49 1.16 -14.28
C SER A 5 8.43 0.03 -14.65
N LYS A 6 9.71 0.33 -14.76
CA LYS A 6 10.68 -0.67 -15.14
C LYS A 6 10.84 -1.69 -14.02
N GLY A 7 10.67 -2.95 -14.35
CA GLY A 7 10.77 -4.02 -13.37
C GLY A 7 9.50 -4.30 -12.61
N VAL A 8 8.45 -3.51 -12.83
CA VAL A 8 7.16 -3.73 -12.18
C VAL A 8 6.29 -4.58 -13.11
N PRO A 9 5.81 -5.75 -12.65
CA PRO A 9 4.96 -6.60 -13.50
C PRO A 9 3.66 -5.89 -13.89
N PRO A 10 3.14 -6.13 -15.09
CA PRO A 10 1.89 -5.47 -15.52
C PRO A 10 0.71 -5.72 -14.59
N ASP A 11 0.59 -6.94 -14.04
CA ASP A 11 -0.51 -7.24 -13.13
C ASP A 11 -0.36 -6.49 -11.81
N ALA A 12 0.86 -6.18 -11.40
CA ALA A 12 1.09 -5.39 -10.20
C ALA A 12 0.63 -3.96 -10.41
N VAL A 13 0.80 -3.42 -11.62
CA VAL A 13 0.38 -2.07 -11.94
C VAL A 13 -1.13 -1.91 -11.76
N ASP A 14 -1.91 -2.89 -12.25
CA ASP A 14 -3.36 -2.85 -12.10
C ASP A 14 -3.78 -2.90 -10.65
N LYS A 15 -3.18 -3.80 -9.88
CA LYS A 15 -3.50 -3.94 -8.47
C LYS A 15 -3.13 -2.69 -7.69
N LEU A 16 -1.97 -2.13 -8.01
CA LEU A 16 -1.49 -0.93 -7.35
C LEU A 16 -2.44 0.24 -7.61
N ARG A 17 -2.92 0.36 -8.86
CA ARG A 17 -3.87 1.41 -9.22
C ARG A 17 -5.15 1.31 -8.41
N LYS A 18 -5.67 0.10 -8.24
CA LYS A 18 -6.88 -0.13 -7.45
C LYS A 18 -6.65 0.22 -5.99
N MET A 19 -5.50 -0.13 -5.45
CA MET A 19 -5.16 0.18 -4.08
C MET A 19 -5.06 1.68 -3.85
N LEU A 20 -4.40 2.39 -4.76
CA LEU A 20 -4.25 3.83 -4.65
C LEU A 20 -5.61 4.54 -4.73
N SER A 21 -6.50 4.06 -5.61
CA SER A 21 -7.85 4.59 -5.68
C SER A 21 -8.61 4.40 -4.37
N PHE A 22 -8.47 3.21 -3.78
CA PHE A 22 -9.11 2.92 -2.51
C PHE A 22 -8.59 3.86 -1.41
N LEU A 23 -7.29 4.09 -1.38
CA LEU A 23 -6.67 4.93 -0.35
C LEU A 23 -7.08 6.38 -0.46
N GLN A 24 -7.42 6.85 -1.65
CA GLN A 24 -7.87 8.23 -1.82
C GLN A 24 -9.18 8.52 -1.11
N ASP A 25 -10.02 7.50 -0.99
CA ASP A 25 -11.35 7.65 -0.41
C ASP A 25 -11.48 7.04 0.98
N ILE A 26 -10.38 6.58 1.55
CA ILE A 26 -10.43 5.88 2.84
C ILE A 26 -10.79 6.87 3.97
N GLU A 27 -11.68 6.43 4.84
CA GLU A 27 -12.11 7.24 5.99
C GLU A 27 -11.63 6.64 7.30
N ASP A 28 -11.37 5.33 7.32
CA ASP A 28 -11.00 4.62 8.53
C ASP A 28 -9.98 3.55 8.15
N GLU A 29 -8.89 3.48 8.90
CA GLU A 29 -7.85 2.50 8.60
C GLU A 29 -8.35 1.06 8.67
N GLU A 30 -9.43 0.81 9.42
CA GLU A 30 -10.01 -0.52 9.47
C GLU A 30 -10.58 -0.98 8.13
N GLU A 31 -10.87 -0.05 7.25
CA GLU A 31 -11.34 -0.41 5.91
C GLU A 31 -10.31 -1.22 5.14
N LEU A 32 -9.03 -1.05 5.48
CA LEU A 32 -7.97 -1.81 4.83
C LEU A 32 -8.12 -3.30 5.07
N ARG A 33 -8.65 -3.66 6.23
CA ARG A 33 -8.81 -5.06 6.60
C ARG A 33 -10.04 -5.71 5.97
N SER A 34 -10.87 -4.90 5.33
CA SER A 34 -12.07 -5.42 4.67
C SER A 34 -11.76 -6.15 3.37
N ILE A 35 -10.53 -6.05 2.90
CA ILE A 35 -10.12 -6.72 1.67
C ILE A 35 -9.03 -7.74 2.00
N PRO A 36 -9.43 -8.98 2.30
CA PRO A 36 -8.47 -9.98 2.81
C PRO A 36 -7.28 -10.26 1.92
N VAL A 37 -7.48 -10.19 0.60
CA VAL A 37 -6.41 -10.51 -0.34
C VAL A 37 -5.25 -9.52 -0.25
N TRP A 38 -5.47 -8.34 0.29
CA TRP A 38 -4.42 -7.34 0.44
C TRP A 38 -3.56 -7.59 1.68
N LYS A 39 -4.03 -8.44 2.60
CA LYS A 39 -3.29 -8.81 3.80
C LYS A 39 -2.75 -7.59 4.55
N ALA A 40 -3.61 -6.58 4.72
CA ALA A 40 -3.24 -5.32 5.36
C ALA A 40 -2.74 -5.56 6.78
N HIS A 41 -1.58 -5.02 7.10
CA HIS A 41 -1.03 -5.13 8.45
C HIS A 41 -0.03 -4.02 8.69
N LYS A 42 0.23 -3.75 9.96
CA LYS A 42 1.26 -2.78 10.33
C LYS A 42 2.61 -3.46 10.44
N LEU A 43 3.65 -2.75 10.06
CA LEU A 43 5.01 -3.27 10.14
C LEU A 43 5.50 -3.23 11.59
N LYS A 44 6.66 -3.82 11.83
CA LYS A 44 7.24 -3.91 13.17
C LYS A 44 8.52 -3.09 13.25
N GLY A 45 8.99 -2.89 14.48
CA GLY A 45 10.25 -2.20 14.72
C GLY A 45 10.12 -0.71 14.47
N ASP A 46 11.11 -0.14 13.81
CA ASP A 46 11.14 1.30 13.56
C ASP A 46 10.02 1.76 12.64
N ARG A 47 9.39 0.83 11.94
CA ARG A 47 8.32 1.14 11.00
C ARG A 47 6.94 0.76 11.52
N LYS A 48 6.78 0.69 12.82
CA LYS A 48 5.54 0.20 13.45
C LYS A 48 4.30 0.99 13.10
N HIS A 49 4.44 2.21 12.60
CA HIS A 49 3.30 3.04 12.22
C HIS A 49 2.96 2.93 10.74
N SER A 50 3.78 2.22 9.99
CA SER A 50 3.56 2.03 8.56
C SER A 50 2.64 0.86 8.30
N TRP A 51 1.73 1.03 7.35
CA TRP A 51 0.87 -0.04 6.85
C TRP A 51 1.52 -0.69 5.65
N SER A 52 1.24 -1.97 5.47
CA SER A 52 1.72 -2.73 4.33
C SER A 52 0.55 -3.47 3.68
N LEU A 53 0.44 -3.33 2.36
CA LEU A 53 -0.53 -4.06 1.57
C LEU A 53 0.20 -4.98 0.60
N HIS A 54 -0.22 -6.23 0.57
CA HIS A 54 0.34 -7.21 -0.36
C HIS A 54 -0.16 -6.90 -1.77
N VAL A 55 0.77 -6.60 -2.68
CA VAL A 55 0.41 -6.33 -4.07
C VAL A 55 0.56 -7.60 -4.90
N THR A 56 1.77 -8.13 -4.93
CA THR A 56 2.06 -9.43 -5.54
C THR A 56 3.05 -10.16 -4.63
N ARG A 57 3.44 -11.34 -5.07
CA ARG A 57 4.35 -12.18 -4.32
C ARG A 57 5.61 -11.45 -3.83
N ASN A 58 6.16 -10.58 -4.68
CA ASN A 58 7.43 -9.92 -4.38
C ASN A 58 7.29 -8.43 -4.07
N TRP A 59 6.10 -7.88 -4.14
CA TRP A 59 5.90 -6.44 -4.03
C TRP A 59 4.85 -6.11 -2.98
N ARG A 60 5.09 -5.01 -2.27
CA ARG A 60 4.12 -4.50 -1.30
C ARG A 60 4.06 -2.98 -1.40
N LEU A 61 2.91 -2.44 -1.01
CA LEU A 61 2.68 -1.01 -0.93
C LEU A 61 2.70 -0.62 0.53
N THR A 62 3.54 0.34 0.89
CA THR A 62 3.61 0.80 2.28
C THR A 62 3.26 2.27 2.37
N PHE A 63 2.70 2.67 3.49
CA PHE A 63 2.26 4.04 3.67
C PHE A 63 1.94 4.31 5.13
N LEU A 64 1.74 5.60 5.44
CA LEU A 64 1.30 6.04 6.76
C LEU A 64 -0.07 6.69 6.62
N ILE A 65 -0.84 6.65 7.68
CA ILE A 65 -2.16 7.29 7.72
C ILE A 65 -2.16 8.32 8.83
N ASP A 66 -2.54 9.55 8.49
CA ASP A 66 -2.79 10.59 9.46
C ASP A 66 -4.29 10.54 9.79
N ALA A 67 -4.62 9.89 10.90
CA ALA A 67 -6.01 9.66 11.26
C ALA A 67 -6.77 10.97 11.52
N ALA A 68 -6.08 11.97 12.04
CA ALA A 68 -6.71 13.25 12.33
C ALA A 68 -7.14 13.97 11.07
N LYS A 69 -6.37 13.83 10.00
CA LYS A 69 -6.65 14.50 8.73
C LYS A 69 -7.30 13.59 7.70
N GLY A 70 -7.32 12.30 7.96
CA GLY A 70 -7.83 11.32 7.00
C GLY A 70 -6.96 11.24 5.75
N GLU A 71 -5.65 11.41 5.92
CA GLU A 71 -4.73 11.44 4.80
C GLU A 71 -3.76 10.28 4.81
N VAL A 72 -3.44 9.79 3.62
CA VAL A 72 -2.41 8.78 3.43
C VAL A 72 -1.17 9.49 2.89
N PHE A 73 -0.02 9.18 3.47
CA PHE A 73 1.22 9.83 3.06
C PHE A 73 2.40 8.85 3.15
N ASP A 74 3.56 9.27 2.65
CA ASP A 74 4.79 8.45 2.60
C ASP A 74 4.52 7.13 1.90
N VAL A 75 3.84 7.18 0.76
CA VAL A 75 3.51 6.00 -0.02
C VAL A 75 4.76 5.50 -0.74
N ASP A 76 5.04 4.22 -0.62
CA ASP A 76 6.20 3.61 -1.25
C ASP A 76 5.83 2.22 -1.77
N PHE A 77 6.39 1.86 -2.90
CA PHE A 77 6.19 0.56 -3.53
C PHE A 77 7.49 -0.22 -3.35
N GLU A 78 7.45 -1.20 -2.45
CA GLU A 78 8.66 -1.88 -2.00
C GLU A 78 8.75 -3.31 -2.46
N ASP A 79 9.98 -3.75 -2.70
CA ASP A 79 10.30 -5.12 -3.03
C ASP A 79 10.48 -5.88 -1.72
N TYR A 80 9.87 -7.06 -1.63
CA TYR A 80 9.99 -7.89 -0.44
C TYR A 80 11.38 -8.50 -0.24
N HIS A 81 12.14 -8.59 -1.27
CA HIS A 81 13.48 -9.22 -1.18
C HIS A 81 14.51 -8.41 -0.41
#